data_9c6242dd62df0060a14a13ddbe4b3b1d
#
_entry.id   9c6242dd62df0060a14a13ddbe4b3b1d
#
_cell.length_a   1.000
_cell.length_b   1.000
_cell.length_c   1.000
_cell.angle_alpha   90.00
_cell.angle_beta   90.00
_cell.angle_gamma   90.00
#
_symmetry.space_group_name_H-M   'P 1'
#
loop_
_entity.id
_entity.type
_entity.pdbx_description
1 polymer ?
#
loop_
_entity_poly.entity_id
_entity_poly.type
_entity_poly.pdbx_seq_one_letter_code
_entity_poly.pdbx_strand_id
1 'polypeptide(L)'
;TEDLLNWVTVDAGSNLTNAMNANIGSLENIGVEFAITARPIVKKNFTWTTSYNVAWNKNKITKLLKGDDKNYFVTTGDAISAGTGGTVLAHKVGYPASSFYVYEQVYDENGKAIEGMFVDRNGDGVINADDKYMYHSKDPKVTMNWTNTFNFKNWDFGFALRASIGNYVFNDVQVANSSISSTASLPVSNLMADTQLFKEINLTQGTSDYFVQNASFVRCDNITLGYTWPTLLNNNLRLRLYGAVQNPFVITKYKGLDPEVGGGVDKNIYPRPVTFSLGLVAQF
;
A
#
# COMPACT_ATOMS: atom_id res chain seq x y z
N THR A 1 5.41 -18.70 11.82
CA THR A 1 5.38 -18.11 13.16
C THR A 1 4.20 -18.68 13.91
N GLU A 2 4.44 -19.17 15.10
CA GLU A 2 3.43 -19.72 16.02
C GLU A 2 3.35 -18.84 17.26
N ASP A 3 2.28 -18.97 18.03
CA ASP A 3 2.06 -18.30 19.31
C ASP A 3 2.15 -16.76 19.25
N LEU A 4 1.54 -16.19 18.23
CA LEU A 4 1.42 -14.74 18.10
C LEU A 4 0.50 -14.18 19.17
N LEU A 5 0.92 -13.11 19.83
CA LEU A 5 0.11 -12.35 20.78
C LEU A 5 -1.06 -11.67 20.08
N ASN A 6 -2.26 -11.87 20.61
CA ASN A 6 -3.46 -11.17 20.19
C ASN A 6 -4.31 -10.77 21.41
N TRP A 7 -5.03 -9.65 21.30
CA TRP A 7 -6.02 -9.23 22.28
C TRP A 7 -7.24 -10.13 22.19
N VAL A 8 -7.59 -10.75 23.30
CA VAL A 8 -8.77 -11.61 23.43
C VAL A 8 -9.69 -11.01 24.47
N THR A 9 -10.95 -10.88 24.12
CA THR A 9 -12.00 -10.60 25.10
C THR A 9 -12.18 -11.81 26.01
N VAL A 10 -12.20 -11.57 27.31
CA VAL A 10 -12.46 -12.56 28.35
C VAL A 10 -13.68 -12.15 29.14
N ASP A 11 -14.43 -13.12 29.68
CA ASP A 11 -15.62 -12.84 30.45
C ASP A 11 -15.27 -12.03 31.71
N ALA A 12 -15.97 -10.91 31.90
CA ALA A 12 -15.75 -9.98 32.98
C ALA A 12 -15.99 -10.56 34.38
N GLY A 13 -16.70 -11.67 34.48
CA GLY A 13 -17.00 -12.34 35.74
C GLY A 13 -15.85 -13.13 36.36
N SER A 14 -14.80 -13.45 35.57
CA SER A 14 -13.66 -14.29 36.00
C SER A 14 -12.32 -13.58 35.99
N ASN A 15 -12.24 -12.34 35.43
CA ASN A 15 -11.00 -11.62 35.26
C ASN A 15 -11.14 -10.15 35.69
N LEU A 16 -10.02 -9.55 36.13
CA LEU A 16 -9.94 -8.13 36.48
C LEU A 16 -10.04 -7.17 35.27
N THR A 17 -9.90 -7.71 34.06
CA THR A 17 -10.00 -6.96 32.82
C THR A 17 -10.85 -7.73 31.80
N ASN A 18 -11.56 -6.99 30.94
CA ASN A 18 -12.41 -7.61 29.89
C ASN A 18 -11.60 -8.06 28.66
N ALA A 19 -10.28 -7.90 28.68
CA ALA A 19 -9.42 -8.33 27.60
C ALA A 19 -7.99 -8.63 28.10
N MET A 20 -7.36 -9.58 27.48
CA MET A 20 -5.97 -9.98 27.79
C MET A 20 -5.19 -10.28 26.51
N ASN A 21 -3.88 -10.15 26.56
CA ASN A 21 -3.00 -10.66 25.51
C ASN A 21 -2.83 -12.17 25.69
N ALA A 22 -3.10 -12.93 24.65
CA ALA A 22 -2.90 -14.38 24.64
C ALA A 22 -2.13 -14.83 23.40
N ASN A 23 -1.31 -15.87 23.55
CA ASN A 23 -0.56 -16.51 22.47
C ASN A 23 -1.49 -17.49 21.74
N ILE A 24 -2.25 -17.03 20.76
CA ILE A 24 -3.32 -17.82 20.12
C ILE A 24 -3.24 -17.80 18.59
N GLY A 25 -2.39 -16.95 18.03
CA GLY A 25 -2.28 -16.79 16.59
C GLY A 25 -1.14 -17.58 15.97
N SER A 26 -1.35 -18.11 14.78
CA SER A 26 -0.27 -18.64 13.93
C SER A 26 -0.40 -18.12 12.52
N LEU A 27 0.75 -17.84 11.91
CA LEU A 27 0.85 -17.25 10.58
C LEU A 27 1.94 -17.98 9.79
N GLU A 28 1.62 -18.30 8.56
CA GLU A 28 2.54 -18.88 7.59
C GLU A 28 2.92 -17.83 6.53
N ASN A 29 4.22 -17.71 6.27
CA ASN A 29 4.78 -16.94 5.15
C ASN A 29 5.56 -17.89 4.27
N ILE A 30 5.27 -17.89 2.98
CA ILE A 30 6.00 -18.62 1.95
C ILE A 30 6.42 -17.62 0.90
N GLY A 31 7.69 -17.62 0.53
CA GLY A 31 8.21 -16.68 -0.45
C GLY A 31 9.37 -17.25 -1.26
N VAL A 32 9.62 -16.62 -2.38
CA VAL A 32 10.79 -16.85 -3.24
C VAL A 32 11.41 -15.51 -3.57
N GLU A 33 12.72 -15.43 -3.41
CA GLU A 33 13.50 -14.24 -3.73
C GLU A 33 14.57 -14.59 -4.77
N PHE A 34 14.73 -13.71 -5.73
CA PHE A 34 15.79 -13.79 -6.74
C PHE A 34 16.48 -12.45 -6.84
N ALA A 35 17.82 -12.46 -6.81
CA ALA A 35 18.64 -11.28 -6.99
C ALA A 35 19.78 -11.57 -7.95
N ILE A 36 20.03 -10.65 -8.88
CA ILE A 36 21.13 -10.71 -9.81
C ILE A 36 21.78 -9.33 -9.94
N THR A 37 23.12 -9.32 -9.90
CA THR A 37 23.91 -8.16 -10.28
C THR A 37 24.83 -8.56 -11.43
N ALA A 38 24.79 -7.83 -12.52
CA ALA A 38 25.55 -8.10 -13.72
C ALA A 38 26.26 -6.83 -14.23
N ARG A 39 27.33 -7.06 -14.96
CA ARG A 39 28.01 -6.04 -15.77
C ARG A 39 27.97 -6.45 -17.24
N PRO A 40 26.83 -6.25 -17.94
CA PRO A 40 26.65 -6.73 -19.31
C PRO A 40 27.65 -6.12 -20.28
N ILE A 41 28.10 -4.91 -20.01
CA ILE A 41 29.08 -4.22 -20.88
C ILE A 41 30.20 -3.64 -20.00
N VAL A 42 31.42 -4.08 -20.29
CA VAL A 42 32.65 -3.56 -19.70
C VAL A 42 33.64 -3.28 -20.84
N LYS A 43 33.76 -2.00 -21.19
CA LYS A 43 34.71 -1.51 -22.22
C LYS A 43 35.58 -0.42 -21.58
N LYS A 44 36.70 -0.10 -22.24
CA LYS A 44 37.66 0.93 -21.76
C LYS A 44 37.00 2.26 -21.31
N ASN A 45 35.99 2.70 -22.05
CA ASN A 45 35.32 3.99 -21.81
C ASN A 45 33.86 3.87 -21.47
N PHE A 46 33.32 2.66 -21.31
CA PHE A 46 31.91 2.46 -21.01
C PHE A 46 31.69 1.21 -20.15
N THR A 47 31.05 1.39 -19.03
CA THR A 47 30.63 0.28 -18.15
C THR A 47 29.16 0.45 -17.84
N TRP A 48 28.40 -0.64 -18.01
CA TRP A 48 27.03 -0.75 -17.53
C TRP A 48 26.97 -1.80 -16.42
N THR A 49 26.48 -1.38 -15.27
CA THR A 49 26.18 -2.27 -14.14
C THR A 49 24.67 -2.23 -13.91
N THR A 50 24.05 -3.37 -13.82
CA THR A 50 22.62 -3.52 -13.52
C THR A 50 22.43 -4.47 -12.35
N SER A 51 21.51 -4.13 -11.43
CA SER A 51 21.11 -4.99 -10.33
C SER A 51 19.59 -5.09 -10.32
N TYR A 52 19.09 -6.29 -10.32
CA TYR A 52 17.67 -6.60 -10.28
C TYR A 52 17.38 -7.56 -9.14
N ASN A 53 16.35 -7.28 -8.36
CA ASN A 53 15.80 -8.23 -7.42
C ASN A 53 14.28 -8.30 -7.55
N VAL A 54 13.74 -9.47 -7.28
CA VAL A 54 12.31 -9.74 -7.21
C VAL A 54 12.05 -10.66 -6.03
N ALA A 55 11.03 -10.33 -5.27
CA ALA A 55 10.52 -11.17 -4.19
C ALA A 55 9.03 -11.40 -4.41
N TRP A 56 8.63 -12.66 -4.35
CA TRP A 56 7.24 -13.07 -4.26
C TRP A 56 6.99 -13.60 -2.87
N ASN A 57 5.88 -13.16 -2.24
CA ASN A 57 5.50 -13.59 -0.90
C ASN A 57 4.00 -13.88 -0.82
N LYS A 58 3.65 -14.92 -0.07
CA LYS A 58 2.28 -15.28 0.27
C LYS A 58 2.18 -15.47 1.77
N ASN A 59 1.34 -14.66 2.38
CA ASN A 59 1.00 -14.69 3.79
C ASN A 59 -0.35 -15.38 4.00
N LYS A 60 -0.49 -16.16 5.08
CA LYS A 60 -1.75 -16.80 5.45
C LYS A 60 -1.83 -17.00 6.96
N ILE A 61 -2.92 -16.58 7.57
CA ILE A 61 -3.24 -16.90 8.95
C ILE A 61 -3.72 -18.36 9.02
N THR A 62 -3.08 -19.15 9.86
CA THR A 62 -3.40 -20.57 10.02
C THR A 62 -4.19 -20.84 11.29
N LYS A 63 -4.07 -19.95 12.32
CA LYS A 63 -4.79 -20.06 13.59
C LYS A 63 -4.99 -18.67 14.20
N LEU A 64 -6.15 -18.45 14.83
CA LEU A 64 -6.48 -17.18 15.52
C LEU A 64 -6.99 -17.36 16.95
N LEU A 65 -7.48 -18.56 17.29
CA LEU A 65 -8.01 -18.90 18.61
C LEU A 65 -7.51 -20.26 19.07
N LYS A 66 -7.64 -20.48 20.36
CA LYS A 66 -7.51 -21.82 20.95
C LYS A 66 -8.82 -22.60 20.67
N GLY A 67 -9.00 -23.04 19.38
CA GLY A 67 -10.20 -23.73 18.90
C GLY A 67 -10.31 -23.65 17.38
N ASP A 68 -11.25 -24.40 16.80
CA ASP A 68 -11.38 -24.62 15.35
C ASP A 68 -12.46 -23.75 14.68
N ASP A 69 -12.91 -22.67 15.32
CA ASP A 69 -13.91 -21.78 14.69
C ASP A 69 -13.31 -21.01 13.52
N LYS A 70 -13.56 -21.52 12.31
CA LYS A 70 -13.12 -20.92 11.05
C LYS A 70 -13.86 -19.60 10.71
N ASN A 71 -14.96 -19.31 11.40
CA ASN A 71 -15.73 -18.09 11.18
C ASN A 71 -15.23 -16.95 12.06
N TYR A 72 -14.45 -17.25 13.09
CA TYR A 72 -13.87 -16.24 13.95
C TYR A 72 -12.91 -15.32 13.17
N PHE A 73 -13.08 -14.04 13.39
CA PHE A 73 -12.20 -13.00 12.84
C PHE A 73 -11.96 -11.91 13.89
N VAL A 74 -10.88 -11.18 13.72
CA VAL A 74 -10.52 -10.02 14.56
C VAL A 74 -10.40 -8.82 13.65
N THR A 75 -11.21 -7.79 13.88
CA THR A 75 -11.09 -6.51 13.18
C THR A 75 -9.81 -5.81 13.61
N THR A 76 -9.17 -5.14 12.67
CA THR A 76 -7.89 -4.45 12.88
C THR A 76 -7.80 -3.19 12.01
N GLY A 77 -6.75 -2.42 12.21
CA GLY A 77 -6.51 -1.16 11.50
C GLY A 77 -7.24 0.02 12.11
N ASP A 78 -7.05 1.17 11.48
CA ASP A 78 -7.62 2.44 11.94
C ASP A 78 -9.12 2.53 11.60
N ALA A 79 -9.86 3.27 12.43
CA ALA A 79 -11.25 3.62 12.14
C ALA A 79 -11.33 4.44 10.84
N ILE A 80 -12.34 4.19 10.01
CA ILE A 80 -12.61 4.94 8.78
C ILE A 80 -13.46 6.18 9.04
N SER A 81 -13.54 7.07 8.05
CA SER A 81 -14.29 8.33 8.15
C SER A 81 -15.81 8.12 8.15
N ALA A 82 -16.32 7.00 7.62
CA ALA A 82 -17.76 6.71 7.63
C ALA A 82 -18.20 6.13 8.97
N GLY A 83 -19.27 6.69 9.53
CA GLY A 83 -19.86 6.24 10.79
C GLY A 83 -18.94 6.48 11.99
N THR A 84 -19.13 5.68 13.05
CA THR A 84 -18.37 5.80 14.29
C THR A 84 -17.62 4.49 14.57
N GLY A 85 -16.28 4.55 14.55
CA GLY A 85 -15.40 3.44 14.92
C GLY A 85 -15.36 2.25 13.96
N GLY A 86 -15.90 2.39 12.73
CA GLY A 86 -15.84 1.34 11.71
C GLY A 86 -14.43 1.05 11.26
N THR A 87 -14.07 -0.21 11.07
CA THR A 87 -12.80 -0.66 10.50
C THR A 87 -13.05 -1.53 9.27
N VAL A 88 -12.11 -1.58 8.34
CA VAL A 88 -12.23 -2.32 7.07
C VAL A 88 -11.20 -3.43 6.91
N LEU A 89 -10.33 -3.61 7.89
CA LEU A 89 -9.35 -4.69 7.90
C LEU A 89 -9.70 -5.73 8.93
N ALA A 90 -9.41 -6.99 8.63
CA ALA A 90 -9.57 -8.09 9.58
C ALA A 90 -8.51 -9.17 9.41
N HIS A 91 -8.29 -9.90 10.49
CA HIS A 91 -7.58 -11.17 10.53
C HIS A 91 -8.59 -12.31 10.53
N LYS A 92 -8.50 -13.22 9.59
CA LYS A 92 -9.35 -14.44 9.50
C LYS A 92 -8.50 -15.62 9.06
N VAL A 93 -8.75 -16.78 9.64
CA VAL A 93 -8.07 -18.04 9.27
C VAL A 93 -8.30 -18.33 7.78
N GLY A 94 -7.25 -18.71 7.09
CA GLY A 94 -7.27 -18.99 5.65
C GLY A 94 -6.93 -17.80 4.74
N TYR A 95 -6.89 -16.58 5.28
CA TYR A 95 -6.64 -15.35 4.54
C TYR A 95 -5.31 -14.71 4.94
N PRO A 96 -4.74 -13.83 4.11
CA PRO A 96 -3.62 -13.00 4.51
C PRO A 96 -3.96 -12.13 5.72
N ALA A 97 -2.97 -11.82 6.54
CA ALA A 97 -3.13 -10.89 7.65
C ALA A 97 -3.57 -9.52 7.13
N SER A 98 -4.45 -8.84 7.88
CA SER A 98 -4.98 -7.52 7.52
C SER A 98 -5.55 -7.47 6.10
N SER A 99 -6.38 -8.45 5.76
CA SER A 99 -7.19 -8.42 4.54
C SER A 99 -8.40 -7.50 4.72
N PHE A 100 -8.88 -6.92 3.64
CA PHE A 100 -10.09 -6.09 3.68
C PHE A 100 -11.32 -6.94 3.96
N TYR A 101 -12.14 -6.51 4.90
CA TYR A 101 -13.40 -7.14 5.29
C TYR A 101 -14.54 -6.14 5.07
N VAL A 102 -15.20 -6.28 3.92
CA VAL A 102 -16.05 -5.25 3.32
C VAL A 102 -17.32 -5.86 2.71
N TYR A 103 -18.31 -5.01 2.42
CA TYR A 103 -19.47 -5.39 1.62
C TYR A 103 -19.12 -5.39 0.14
N GLU A 104 -19.74 -6.29 -0.63
CA GLU A 104 -19.64 -6.35 -2.08
C GLU A 104 -20.65 -5.37 -2.69
N GLN A 105 -20.15 -4.35 -3.39
CA GLN A 105 -20.97 -3.31 -4.03
C GLN A 105 -21.70 -3.86 -5.25
N VAL A 106 -22.97 -3.48 -5.41
CA VAL A 106 -23.73 -3.74 -6.64
C VAL A 106 -23.53 -2.60 -7.62
N TYR A 107 -23.41 -2.94 -8.93
CA TYR A 107 -23.20 -2.00 -10.01
C TYR A 107 -24.33 -2.09 -11.03
N ASP A 108 -24.64 -0.97 -11.70
CA ASP A 108 -25.55 -0.93 -12.84
C ASP A 108 -24.91 -1.50 -14.12
N GLU A 109 -25.68 -1.56 -15.20
CA GLU A 109 -25.24 -2.06 -16.52
C GLU A 109 -24.06 -1.24 -17.12
N ASN A 110 -23.87 -0.01 -16.66
CA ASN A 110 -22.79 0.88 -17.07
C ASN A 110 -21.56 0.81 -16.16
N GLY A 111 -21.57 -0.08 -15.16
CA GLY A 111 -20.49 -0.24 -14.18
C GLY A 111 -20.45 0.88 -13.13
N LYS A 112 -21.53 1.61 -12.91
CA LYS A 112 -21.65 2.61 -11.83
C LYS A 112 -22.20 1.95 -10.58
N ALA A 113 -21.61 2.27 -9.44
CA ALA A 113 -22.07 1.79 -8.15
C ALA A 113 -23.48 2.31 -7.86
N ILE A 114 -24.36 1.44 -7.38
CA ILE A 114 -25.72 1.79 -6.95
C ILE A 114 -25.69 2.04 -5.44
N GLU A 115 -26.00 3.27 -5.04
CA GLU A 115 -26.01 3.67 -3.64
C GLU A 115 -26.90 2.78 -2.78
N GLY A 116 -26.39 2.28 -1.66
CA GLY A 116 -27.11 1.47 -0.69
C GLY A 116 -27.42 0.03 -1.11
N MET A 117 -26.92 -0.41 -2.29
CA MET A 117 -27.15 -1.78 -2.77
C MET A 117 -25.89 -2.62 -2.66
N PHE A 118 -25.98 -3.73 -1.94
CA PHE A 118 -24.90 -4.69 -1.72
C PHE A 118 -25.37 -6.10 -2.03
N VAL A 119 -24.43 -6.99 -2.31
CA VAL A 119 -24.72 -8.40 -2.55
C VAL A 119 -25.07 -9.08 -1.23
N ASP A 120 -26.25 -9.66 -1.16
CA ASP A 120 -26.68 -10.56 -0.09
C ASP A 120 -25.94 -11.89 -0.27
N ARG A 121 -24.88 -12.09 0.51
CA ARG A 121 -23.96 -13.23 0.32
C ARG A 121 -24.44 -14.47 1.04
N ASN A 122 -25.22 -14.33 2.09
CA ASN A 122 -25.79 -15.45 2.84
C ASN A 122 -27.18 -15.85 2.35
N GLY A 123 -27.86 -14.98 1.54
CA GLY A 123 -29.16 -15.24 0.91
C GLY A 123 -30.32 -15.14 1.88
N ASP A 124 -30.20 -14.39 3.01
CA ASP A 124 -31.25 -14.26 4.01
C ASP A 124 -32.21 -13.09 3.74
N GLY A 125 -31.95 -12.28 2.72
CA GLY A 125 -32.74 -11.12 2.31
C GLY A 125 -32.49 -9.86 3.15
N VAL A 126 -31.48 -9.85 4.04
CA VAL A 126 -31.16 -8.73 4.92
C VAL A 126 -29.67 -8.40 4.84
N ILE A 127 -29.32 -7.21 4.34
CA ILE A 127 -27.91 -6.78 4.31
C ILE A 127 -27.43 -6.40 5.70
N ASN A 128 -26.49 -7.16 6.23
CA ASN A 128 -25.91 -7.00 7.55
C ASN A 128 -24.42 -7.43 7.60
N ALA A 129 -23.83 -7.51 8.79
CA ALA A 129 -22.41 -7.85 8.94
C ALA A 129 -22.03 -9.24 8.41
N ASP A 130 -22.99 -10.15 8.28
CA ASP A 130 -22.77 -11.51 7.79
C ASP A 130 -22.57 -11.58 6.27
N ASP A 131 -22.93 -10.49 5.55
CA ASP A 131 -22.68 -10.33 4.11
C ASP A 131 -21.29 -9.78 3.78
N LYS A 132 -20.54 -9.37 4.79
CA LYS A 132 -19.15 -8.96 4.58
C LYS A 132 -18.28 -10.14 4.18
N TYR A 133 -17.31 -9.88 3.33
CA TYR A 133 -16.37 -10.88 2.86
C TYR A 133 -14.93 -10.42 2.92
N MET A 134 -14.01 -11.38 2.94
CA MET A 134 -12.59 -11.10 2.83
C MET A 134 -12.26 -10.83 1.36
N TYR A 135 -11.88 -9.61 1.08
CA TYR A 135 -11.56 -9.16 -0.27
C TYR A 135 -10.06 -9.33 -0.55
N HIS A 136 -9.34 -8.28 -0.87
CA HIS A 136 -7.90 -8.29 -1.14
C HIS A 136 -7.08 -8.02 0.13
N SER A 137 -5.76 -8.18 0.04
CA SER A 137 -4.82 -7.80 1.09
C SER A 137 -4.18 -6.44 0.80
N LYS A 138 -3.83 -5.71 1.85
CA LYS A 138 -3.02 -4.49 1.75
C LYS A 138 -1.58 -4.77 1.31
N ASP A 139 -1.08 -5.98 1.58
CA ASP A 139 0.32 -6.34 1.33
C ASP A 139 0.53 -6.77 -0.13
N PRO A 140 1.67 -6.40 -0.73
CA PRO A 140 1.99 -6.78 -2.10
C PRO A 140 2.28 -8.28 -2.19
N LYS A 141 1.89 -8.86 -3.32
CA LYS A 141 2.26 -10.23 -3.70
C LYS A 141 3.66 -10.31 -4.28
N VAL A 142 4.08 -9.26 -5.00
CA VAL A 142 5.40 -9.18 -5.63
C VAL A 142 5.99 -7.80 -5.40
N THR A 143 7.26 -7.76 -5.00
CA THR A 143 8.07 -6.54 -4.97
C THR A 143 9.28 -6.71 -5.88
N MET A 144 9.67 -5.63 -6.56
CA MET A 144 10.80 -5.62 -7.47
C MET A 144 11.63 -4.36 -7.26
N ASN A 145 12.94 -4.48 -7.43
CA ASN A 145 13.85 -3.34 -7.52
C ASN A 145 14.79 -3.53 -8.71
N TRP A 146 15.01 -2.46 -9.45
CA TRP A 146 15.91 -2.46 -10.59
C TRP A 146 16.77 -1.20 -10.59
N THR A 147 18.07 -1.39 -10.35
CA THR A 147 19.04 -0.30 -10.31
C THR A 147 20.00 -0.43 -11.51
N ASN A 148 20.26 0.69 -12.16
CA ASN A 148 21.20 0.76 -13.29
C ASN A 148 22.20 1.87 -13.06
N THR A 149 23.45 1.60 -13.39
CA THR A 149 24.53 2.57 -13.38
C THR A 149 25.33 2.45 -14.68
N PHE A 150 25.50 3.56 -15.35
CA PHE A 150 26.25 3.71 -16.57
C PHE A 150 27.43 4.66 -16.33
N ASN A 151 28.63 4.23 -16.66
CA ASN A 151 29.82 5.08 -16.64
C ASN A 151 30.31 5.20 -18.06
N PHE A 152 30.43 6.42 -18.55
CA PHE A 152 30.97 6.73 -19.89
C PHE A 152 32.05 7.79 -19.77
N LYS A 153 33.32 7.38 -19.90
CA LYS A 153 34.48 8.24 -19.64
C LYS A 153 34.38 8.90 -18.25
N ASN A 154 34.13 10.21 -18.24
CA ASN A 154 34.02 11.02 -17.04
C ASN A 154 32.56 11.22 -16.57
N TRP A 155 31.59 10.73 -17.31
CA TRP A 155 30.18 10.79 -17.00
C TRP A 155 29.73 9.57 -16.23
N ASP A 156 28.89 9.77 -15.23
CA ASP A 156 28.13 8.74 -14.54
C ASP A 156 26.63 9.07 -14.60
N PHE A 157 25.84 8.08 -14.97
CA PHE A 157 24.39 8.15 -14.99
C PHE A 157 23.83 6.96 -14.24
N GLY A 158 22.83 7.18 -13.39
CA GLY A 158 22.17 6.11 -12.67
C GLY A 158 20.69 6.37 -12.48
N PHE A 159 19.92 5.30 -12.37
CA PHE A 159 18.53 5.35 -11.93
C PHE A 159 18.16 4.10 -11.15
N ALA A 160 17.17 4.24 -10.26
CA ALA A 160 16.58 3.16 -9.50
C ALA A 160 15.05 3.15 -9.67
N LEU A 161 14.52 2.01 -10.06
CA LEU A 161 13.09 1.75 -10.14
C LEU A 161 12.71 0.70 -9.10
N ARG A 162 11.54 0.85 -8.50
CA ARG A 162 10.92 -0.21 -7.70
C ARG A 162 9.46 -0.38 -8.06
N ALA A 163 8.96 -1.59 -7.86
CA ALA A 163 7.57 -1.93 -8.10
C ALA A 163 6.99 -2.68 -6.90
N SER A 164 5.72 -2.41 -6.63
CA SER A 164 4.89 -3.15 -5.70
C SER A 164 3.64 -3.60 -6.45
N ILE A 165 3.36 -4.89 -6.46
CA ILE A 165 2.31 -5.46 -7.28
C ILE A 165 1.37 -6.33 -6.44
N GLY A 166 0.07 -6.10 -6.60
CA GLY A 166 -0.98 -6.88 -5.94
C GLY A 166 -1.31 -6.42 -4.53
N ASN A 167 -0.83 -5.24 -4.13
CA ASN A 167 -1.29 -4.53 -2.93
C ASN A 167 -2.54 -3.71 -3.24
N TYR A 168 -3.40 -3.59 -2.24
CA TYR A 168 -4.63 -2.81 -2.30
C TYR A 168 -4.65 -1.79 -1.16
N VAL A 169 -5.38 -0.70 -1.36
CA VAL A 169 -5.55 0.38 -0.39
C VAL A 169 -7.02 0.75 -0.33
N PHE A 170 -7.53 0.90 0.87
CA PHE A 170 -8.83 1.50 1.11
C PHE A 170 -8.68 3.02 1.11
N ASN A 171 -9.39 3.68 0.19
CA ASN A 171 -9.31 5.13 0.00
C ASN A 171 -10.32 5.84 0.92
N ASP A 172 -9.95 6.08 2.17
CA ASP A 172 -10.79 6.75 3.16
C ASP A 172 -10.95 8.26 2.87
N VAL A 173 -10.01 8.86 2.15
CA VAL A 173 -10.14 10.24 1.63
C VAL A 173 -11.32 10.33 0.66
N GLN A 174 -11.47 9.32 -0.21
CA GLN A 174 -12.61 9.23 -1.12
C GLN A 174 -13.92 9.03 -0.33
N VAL A 175 -13.95 8.16 0.67
CA VAL A 175 -15.12 7.97 1.56
C VAL A 175 -15.55 9.30 2.17
N ALA A 176 -14.61 10.05 2.74
CA ALA A 176 -14.90 11.31 3.42
C ALA A 176 -15.42 12.42 2.49
N ASN A 177 -15.06 12.37 1.18
CA ASN A 177 -15.30 13.48 0.24
C ASN A 177 -16.21 13.11 -0.95
N SER A 178 -16.82 11.92 -0.97
CA SER A 178 -17.64 11.44 -2.09
C SER A 178 -19.14 11.54 -1.87
N SER A 179 -19.62 12.18 -0.79
CA SER A 179 -21.06 12.38 -0.57
C SER A 179 -21.45 13.85 -0.60
N ILE A 180 -22.67 14.12 -1.04
CA ILE A 180 -23.23 15.49 -1.02
C ILE A 180 -23.42 15.96 0.42
N SER A 181 -23.78 15.07 1.33
CA SER A 181 -23.99 15.39 2.74
C SER A 181 -22.71 15.88 3.44
N SER A 182 -21.53 15.39 3.01
CA SER A 182 -20.26 15.85 3.56
C SER A 182 -19.95 17.33 3.24
N THR A 183 -20.57 17.89 2.20
CA THR A 183 -20.35 19.26 1.73
C THR A 183 -21.22 20.29 2.42
N ALA A 184 -22.34 19.87 3.01
CA ALA A 184 -23.25 20.77 3.72
C ALA A 184 -22.58 21.47 4.92
N SER A 185 -21.56 20.86 5.48
CA SER A 185 -20.79 21.38 6.63
C SER A 185 -19.57 22.21 6.22
N LEU A 186 -19.12 22.13 4.97
CA LEU A 186 -17.89 22.77 4.48
C LEU A 186 -18.12 23.38 3.08
N PRO A 187 -18.73 24.57 2.99
CA PRO A 187 -19.13 25.19 1.71
C PRO A 187 -17.95 25.52 0.77
N VAL A 188 -16.72 25.36 1.22
CA VAL A 188 -15.48 25.63 0.45
C VAL A 188 -14.73 24.35 0.07
N SER A 189 -15.27 23.18 0.32
CA SER A 189 -14.61 21.91 0.00
C SER A 189 -14.77 21.56 -1.47
N ASN A 190 -13.70 21.07 -2.09
CA ASN A 190 -13.77 20.46 -3.41
C ASN A 190 -14.47 19.10 -3.31
N LEU A 191 -15.40 18.86 -4.23
CA LEU A 191 -16.12 17.59 -4.35
C LEU A 191 -15.33 16.62 -5.21
N MET A 192 -15.38 15.34 -4.84
CA MET A 192 -14.95 14.28 -5.74
C MET A 192 -16.03 13.98 -6.78
N ALA A 193 -15.65 13.44 -7.94
CA ALA A 193 -16.58 13.08 -9.00
C ALA A 193 -17.64 12.06 -8.54
N ASP A 194 -17.31 11.22 -7.57
CA ASP A 194 -18.19 10.19 -7.01
C ASP A 194 -19.37 10.75 -6.22
N THR A 195 -19.39 12.06 -5.88
CA THR A 195 -20.58 12.71 -5.28
C THR A 195 -21.80 12.66 -6.19
N GLN A 196 -21.63 12.39 -7.47
CA GLN A 196 -22.72 12.12 -8.39
C GLN A 196 -23.37 10.74 -8.16
N LEU A 197 -22.68 9.82 -7.49
CA LEU A 197 -23.14 8.46 -7.21
C LEU A 197 -23.76 8.32 -5.83
N PHE A 198 -23.25 9.07 -4.85
CA PHE A 198 -23.63 8.93 -3.45
C PHE A 198 -24.19 10.23 -2.88
N LYS A 199 -25.43 10.19 -2.40
CA LYS A 199 -26.06 11.30 -1.64
C LYS A 199 -25.51 11.31 -0.23
N GLU A 200 -25.40 10.11 0.37
CA GLU A 200 -24.91 9.92 1.74
C GLU A 200 -24.04 8.68 1.81
N ILE A 201 -22.91 8.78 2.51
CA ILE A 201 -22.07 7.63 2.82
C ILE A 201 -22.20 7.31 4.30
N ASN A 202 -23.12 6.42 4.63
CA ASN A 202 -23.24 5.83 5.95
C ASN A 202 -22.16 4.75 6.16
N LEU A 203 -22.14 4.11 7.33
CA LEU A 203 -21.15 3.09 7.67
C LEU A 203 -21.16 1.91 6.70
N THR A 204 -22.34 1.44 6.28
CA THR A 204 -22.46 0.30 5.35
C THR A 204 -21.89 0.66 3.98
N GLN A 205 -22.30 1.80 3.40
CA GLN A 205 -21.76 2.28 2.12
C GLN A 205 -20.26 2.54 2.22
N GLY A 206 -19.80 3.18 3.30
CA GLY A 206 -18.40 3.49 3.53
C GLY A 206 -17.53 2.26 3.75
N THR A 207 -18.09 1.11 4.13
CA THR A 207 -17.33 -0.15 4.27
C THR A 207 -17.49 -1.08 3.06
N SER A 208 -17.82 -0.57 1.88
CA SER A 208 -17.90 -1.37 0.64
C SER A 208 -16.53 -1.52 -0.04
N ASP A 209 -16.41 -2.55 -0.86
CA ASP A 209 -15.24 -2.81 -1.70
C ASP A 209 -15.02 -1.78 -2.81
N TYR A 210 -16.03 -0.93 -3.09
CA TYR A 210 -15.91 0.20 -4.00
C TYR A 210 -14.73 1.11 -3.66
N PHE A 211 -14.44 1.28 -2.38
CA PHE A 211 -13.35 2.13 -1.89
C PHE A 211 -12.01 1.39 -1.76
N VAL A 212 -11.99 0.07 -1.98
CA VAL A 212 -10.75 -0.74 -2.00
C VAL A 212 -10.17 -0.74 -3.40
N GLN A 213 -9.07 -0.04 -3.59
CA GLN A 213 -8.46 0.18 -4.89
C GLN A 213 -7.14 -0.58 -5.04
N ASN A 214 -6.86 -1.03 -6.26
CA ASN A 214 -5.56 -1.59 -6.58
C ASN A 214 -4.50 -0.48 -6.52
N ALA A 215 -3.55 -0.63 -5.61
CA ALA A 215 -2.46 0.30 -5.35
C ALA A 215 -1.12 -0.21 -5.87
N SER A 216 -1.12 -1.14 -6.81
CA SER A 216 0.11 -1.55 -7.51
C SER A 216 0.74 -0.36 -8.20
N PHE A 217 2.07 -0.27 -8.12
CA PHE A 217 2.80 0.83 -8.72
C PHE A 217 4.19 0.44 -9.22
N VAL A 218 4.71 1.26 -10.12
CA VAL A 218 6.13 1.36 -10.45
C VAL A 218 6.57 2.79 -10.14
N ARG A 219 7.59 2.95 -9.32
CA ARG A 219 8.16 4.23 -8.92
C ARG A 219 9.60 4.34 -9.35
N CYS A 220 9.98 5.50 -9.85
CA CYS A 220 11.38 5.87 -9.96
C CYS A 220 11.80 6.55 -8.66
N ASP A 221 12.71 5.94 -7.91
CA ASP A 221 13.15 6.49 -6.62
C ASP A 221 14.17 7.61 -6.81
N ASN A 222 15.09 7.43 -7.77
CA ASN A 222 16.07 8.45 -8.09
C ASN A 222 16.58 8.34 -9.53
N ILE A 223 17.05 9.48 -10.04
CA ILE A 223 17.85 9.59 -11.25
C ILE A 223 19.04 10.50 -10.91
N THR A 224 20.25 10.09 -11.26
CA THR A 224 21.47 10.85 -11.03
C THR A 224 22.26 10.99 -12.31
N LEU A 225 22.86 12.16 -12.53
CA LEU A 225 23.81 12.41 -13.59
C LEU A 225 25.00 13.18 -13.02
N GLY A 226 26.20 12.67 -13.20
CA GLY A 226 27.42 13.29 -12.71
C GLY A 226 28.48 13.43 -13.79
N TYR A 227 29.35 14.39 -13.59
CA TYR A 227 30.58 14.56 -14.38
C TYR A 227 31.78 14.74 -13.44
N THR A 228 32.83 13.99 -13.70
CA THR A 228 34.06 14.02 -12.89
C THR A 228 35.21 14.58 -13.73
N TRP A 229 35.80 15.67 -13.28
CA TRP A 229 37.12 16.14 -13.72
C TRP A 229 38.18 15.36 -12.95
N PRO A 230 38.90 14.42 -13.60
CA PRO A 230 39.83 13.52 -12.89
C PRO A 230 41.07 14.22 -12.38
N THR A 231 41.46 15.30 -13.04
CA THR A 231 42.74 16.00 -12.83
C THR A 231 42.56 17.52 -12.99
N LEU A 232 42.54 18.22 -11.87
CA LEU A 232 42.55 19.65 -11.78
C LEU A 232 43.74 20.07 -10.87
N LEU A 233 44.19 21.33 -10.97
CA LEU A 233 45.23 21.89 -10.11
C LEU A 233 46.51 21.01 -10.05
N ASN A 234 47.15 20.74 -11.20
CA ASN A 234 48.35 19.90 -11.30
C ASN A 234 48.21 18.52 -10.68
N ASN A 235 47.07 17.85 -10.90
CA ASN A 235 46.72 16.50 -10.41
C ASN A 235 46.42 16.40 -8.90
N ASN A 236 46.30 17.51 -8.20
CA ASN A 236 46.02 17.47 -6.77
C ASN A 236 44.53 17.57 -6.41
N LEU A 237 43.66 17.76 -7.42
CA LEU A 237 42.23 17.88 -7.19
C LEU A 237 41.42 17.05 -8.18
N ARG A 238 40.58 16.16 -7.67
CA ARG A 238 39.51 15.48 -8.41
C ARG A 238 38.18 16.10 -8.02
N LEU A 239 37.43 16.62 -9.00
CA LEU A 239 36.18 17.31 -8.78
C LEU A 239 35.05 16.56 -9.48
N ARG A 240 33.94 16.27 -8.75
CA ARG A 240 32.72 15.74 -9.35
C ARG A 240 31.56 16.70 -9.06
N LEU A 241 30.90 17.13 -10.13
CA LEU A 241 29.62 17.84 -10.09
C LEU A 241 28.52 16.85 -10.45
N TYR A 242 27.42 16.83 -9.70
CA TYR A 242 26.29 15.96 -10.01
C TYR A 242 24.96 16.64 -9.74
N GLY A 243 23.95 16.28 -10.55
CA GLY A 243 22.54 16.53 -10.30
C GLY A 243 21.82 15.24 -9.95
N ALA A 244 20.85 15.32 -9.07
CA ALA A 244 19.98 14.20 -8.71
C ALA A 244 18.53 14.65 -8.61
N VAL A 245 17.62 13.77 -9.04
CA VAL A 245 16.17 13.94 -8.87
C VAL A 245 15.66 12.75 -8.09
N GLN A 246 14.98 13.02 -6.98
CA GLN A 246 14.31 11.98 -6.18
C GLN A 246 12.81 12.00 -6.44
N ASN A 247 12.19 10.82 -6.45
CA ASN A 247 10.77 10.61 -6.72
C ASN A 247 10.26 11.29 -8.01
N PRO A 248 10.97 11.22 -9.17
CA PRO A 248 10.58 11.94 -10.38
C PRO A 248 9.21 11.55 -10.91
N PHE A 249 8.79 10.28 -10.74
CA PHE A 249 7.47 9.81 -11.15
C PHE A 249 7.05 8.52 -10.44
N VAL A 250 5.73 8.30 -10.40
CA VAL A 250 5.07 7.05 -10.04
C VAL A 250 4.02 6.72 -11.09
N ILE A 251 3.95 5.45 -11.48
CA ILE A 251 2.94 4.92 -12.41
C ILE A 251 2.04 3.99 -11.60
N THR A 252 0.76 4.33 -11.49
CA THR A 252 -0.23 3.58 -10.71
C THR A 252 -1.63 3.79 -11.27
N LYS A 253 -2.56 2.90 -10.93
CA LYS A 253 -4.01 3.06 -11.15
C LYS A 253 -4.75 3.56 -9.90
N TYR A 254 -4.04 3.68 -8.78
CA TYR A 254 -4.60 4.21 -7.54
C TYR A 254 -5.02 5.67 -7.72
N LYS A 255 -6.21 6.02 -7.23
CA LYS A 255 -6.79 7.36 -7.41
C LYS A 255 -6.43 8.35 -6.29
N GLY A 256 -5.78 7.90 -5.19
CA GLY A 256 -5.29 8.76 -4.12
C GLY A 256 -3.96 9.43 -4.48
N LEU A 257 -3.42 10.21 -3.54
CA LEU A 257 -2.19 11.00 -3.74
C LEU A 257 -0.93 10.15 -3.89
N ASP A 258 -0.83 9.05 -3.15
CA ASP A 258 0.31 8.13 -3.21
C ASP A 258 -0.18 6.68 -2.96
N PRO A 259 0.18 5.70 -3.83
CA PRO A 259 -0.25 4.31 -3.66
C PRO A 259 0.45 3.60 -2.49
N GLU A 260 1.46 4.20 -1.88
CA GLU A 260 2.31 3.59 -0.88
C GLU A 260 1.84 3.89 0.54
N VAL A 261 0.68 3.31 0.88
CA VAL A 261 0.01 3.46 2.17
C VAL A 261 0.29 2.24 3.03
N GLY A 262 1.23 2.34 3.98
CA GLY A 262 1.68 1.21 4.80
C GLY A 262 0.61 0.56 5.67
N GLY A 263 -0.35 1.34 6.18
CA GLY A 263 -1.48 0.86 6.99
C GLY A 263 -2.61 0.22 6.19
N GLY A 264 -2.62 0.38 4.85
CA GLY A 264 -3.69 -0.10 3.97
C GLY A 264 -4.93 0.79 3.92
N VAL A 265 -5.04 1.81 4.78
CA VAL A 265 -6.12 2.79 4.81
C VAL A 265 -5.53 4.18 4.57
N ASP A 266 -5.89 4.81 3.44
CA ASP A 266 -5.43 6.16 3.08
C ASP A 266 -6.30 7.21 3.75
N LYS A 267 -5.74 7.87 4.75
CA LYS A 267 -6.33 8.97 5.51
C LYS A 267 -5.69 10.31 5.17
N ASN A 268 -5.36 10.54 3.90
CA ASN A 268 -4.70 11.76 3.46
C ASN A 268 -3.22 11.80 3.84
N ILE A 269 -2.45 10.82 3.37
CA ILE A 269 -1.00 10.82 3.54
C ILE A 269 -0.36 12.01 2.84
N TYR A 270 0.71 12.51 3.41
CA TYR A 270 1.50 13.57 2.77
C TYR A 270 2.19 13.02 1.52
N PRO A 271 1.96 13.59 0.32
CA PRO A 271 2.56 13.08 -0.91
C PRO A 271 4.08 13.27 -0.88
N ARG A 272 4.82 12.31 -1.46
CA ARG A 272 6.27 12.42 -1.59
C ARG A 272 6.62 13.48 -2.62
N PRO A 273 7.39 14.52 -2.26
CA PRO A 273 7.77 15.56 -3.20
C PRO A 273 8.80 15.06 -4.21
N VAL A 274 8.77 15.63 -5.41
CA VAL A 274 9.91 15.56 -6.33
C VAL A 274 10.99 16.50 -5.80
N THR A 275 12.18 15.97 -5.55
CA THR A 275 13.30 16.74 -4.99
C THR A 275 14.44 16.80 -5.97
N PHE A 276 14.90 18.01 -6.28
CA PHE A 276 16.07 18.27 -7.11
C PHE A 276 17.26 18.64 -6.22
N SER A 277 18.38 18.01 -6.47
CA SER A 277 19.62 18.24 -5.73
C SER A 277 20.76 18.49 -6.70
N LEU A 278 21.62 19.47 -6.38
CA LEU A 278 22.89 19.69 -7.04
C LEU A 278 24.01 19.55 -6.01
N GLY A 279 25.01 18.75 -6.33
CA GLY A 279 26.09 18.49 -5.39
C GLY A 279 27.46 18.52 -6.06
N LEU A 280 28.45 18.87 -5.25
CA LEU A 280 29.85 18.95 -5.63
C LEU A 280 30.69 18.15 -4.63
N VAL A 281 31.55 17.28 -5.15
CA VAL A 281 32.50 16.46 -4.36
C VAL A 281 33.90 16.80 -4.81
N ALA A 282 34.72 17.29 -3.89
CA ALA A 282 36.14 17.58 -4.10
C ALA A 282 37.02 16.58 -3.30
N GLN A 283 38.01 16.00 -3.94
CA GLN A 283 39.00 15.10 -3.35
C GLN A 283 40.41 15.66 -3.63
N PHE A 284 41.17 15.88 -2.56
CA PHE A 284 42.54 16.42 -2.58
C PHE A 284 43.55 15.34 -2.34
#